data_d3001e2f578adbbfd265b794b4453770
#
_entry.id   d3001e2f578adbbfd265b794b4453770
#
_cell.length_a   1.000
_cell.length_b   1.000
_cell.length_c   1.000
_cell.angle_alpha   90.00
_cell.angle_beta   90.00
_cell.angle_gamma   90.00
#
_symmetry.space_group_name_H-M   'P 1'
#
loop_
_entity.id
_entity.type
_entity.pdbx_description
1 polymer ?
#
loop_
_entity_poly.entity_id
_entity_poly.type
_entity_poly.pdbx_seq_one_letter_code
_entity_poly.pdbx_strand_id
1 'polypeptide(L)'
;MITPVKKKRKINPMSTPSLQLSDLTFDNSFVTQLPADPIKENYCRQVSGACYSLTNSTPCSKPALLIHSDEVGKLLELSPSVFRTEEFTQIFSGNETLPGMQPHATCYGGHQFGNWAGQLGDGRAITLGEIVTSQKNRYSLQLKGSGMTPYSRTADGRAVLRSSVREFLCSEAMHHLGVPTTRALSLVLTGDEVMRDMFYDGNAIYEPGAVVCRVAPSFTRFGHFQLLAAQENHALLKKFLDYTITTDFPDLELRHQKNAGLTAPDYGLWFKEVCDRTATMISEWMRVGFVHGVMNTDNMSILGLTIDYGPYGWLENYDPNWTPNTTDAGGKRYRYEQQSQVALWNLVQ
;
A
#
# COMPACT_ATOMS: atom_id res chain seq x y z
N MET A 1 -34.11 11.39 -23.00
CA MET A 1 -34.13 9.91 -22.91
C MET A 1 -33.39 9.54 -21.66
N ILE A 2 -34.10 8.97 -20.68
CA ILE A 2 -33.55 8.59 -19.38
C ILE A 2 -32.89 7.22 -19.55
N THR A 3 -31.59 7.13 -19.35
CA THR A 3 -30.84 5.87 -19.42
C THR A 3 -31.29 4.95 -18.29
N PRO A 4 -31.49 3.64 -18.51
CA PRO A 4 -31.99 2.75 -17.47
C PRO A 4 -30.95 2.50 -16.39
N VAL A 5 -31.43 2.60 -15.14
CA VAL A 5 -30.69 2.28 -13.91
C VAL A 5 -30.12 0.86 -13.99
N LYS A 6 -28.81 0.72 -13.86
CA LYS A 6 -28.12 -0.58 -13.76
C LYS A 6 -28.76 -1.40 -12.61
N LYS A 7 -29.21 -2.62 -12.93
CA LYS A 7 -29.75 -3.57 -11.95
C LYS A 7 -28.74 -3.75 -10.81
N LYS A 8 -29.18 -3.45 -9.58
CA LYS A 8 -28.44 -3.81 -8.36
C LYS A 8 -28.12 -5.31 -8.40
N ARG A 9 -26.83 -5.67 -8.37
CA ARG A 9 -26.41 -7.05 -8.11
C ARG A 9 -27.08 -7.49 -6.80
N LYS A 10 -27.72 -8.66 -6.80
CA LYS A 10 -28.20 -9.30 -5.57
C LYS A 10 -26.96 -9.60 -4.73
N ILE A 11 -26.83 -8.92 -3.61
CA ILE A 11 -25.84 -9.29 -2.59
C ILE A 11 -26.35 -10.59 -1.98
N ASN A 12 -25.70 -11.70 -2.30
CA ASN A 12 -25.92 -12.94 -1.56
C ASN A 12 -25.54 -12.67 -0.09
N PRO A 13 -26.28 -13.22 0.88
CA PRO A 13 -25.89 -13.11 2.28
C PRO A 13 -24.46 -13.67 2.40
N MET A 14 -23.52 -12.83 2.89
CA MET A 14 -22.16 -13.27 3.15
C MET A 14 -22.21 -14.45 4.10
N SER A 15 -21.57 -15.56 3.72
CA SER A 15 -21.34 -16.67 4.64
C SER A 15 -20.64 -16.14 5.89
N THR A 16 -20.98 -16.67 7.06
CA THR A 16 -20.29 -16.28 8.29
C THR A 16 -18.79 -16.56 8.13
N PRO A 17 -17.90 -15.59 8.41
CA PRO A 17 -16.46 -15.80 8.32
C PRO A 17 -16.04 -16.99 9.19
N SER A 18 -15.32 -17.94 8.61
CA SER A 18 -15.04 -19.22 9.29
C SER A 18 -13.62 -19.74 9.09
N LEU A 19 -12.81 -19.09 8.23
CA LEU A 19 -11.47 -19.56 7.94
C LEU A 19 -10.53 -19.39 9.13
N GLN A 20 -9.71 -20.41 9.37
CA GLN A 20 -8.53 -20.31 10.21
C GLN A 20 -7.36 -19.76 9.38
N LEU A 21 -6.26 -19.40 10.00
CA LEU A 21 -5.08 -18.89 9.28
C LEU A 21 -4.52 -19.92 8.29
N SER A 22 -4.54 -21.19 8.68
CA SER A 22 -4.12 -22.32 7.84
C SER A 22 -4.96 -22.53 6.57
N ASP A 23 -6.18 -21.99 6.54
CA ASP A 23 -7.11 -22.13 5.41
C ASP A 23 -6.89 -21.05 4.33
N LEU A 24 -6.08 -20.05 4.62
CA LEU A 24 -5.78 -18.99 3.67
C LEU A 24 -5.04 -19.51 2.44
N THR A 25 -5.56 -19.19 1.27
CA THR A 25 -4.95 -19.58 -0.02
C THR A 25 -4.20 -18.42 -0.62
N PHE A 26 -2.91 -18.60 -0.86
CA PHE A 26 -2.02 -17.62 -1.48
C PHE A 26 -1.84 -17.97 -2.96
N ASP A 27 -2.16 -17.04 -3.87
CA ASP A 27 -1.89 -17.21 -5.30
C ASP A 27 -0.56 -16.58 -5.73
N ASN A 28 -0.10 -15.57 -5.00
CA ASN A 28 1.20 -14.93 -5.16
C ASN A 28 1.54 -14.57 -6.60
N SER A 29 0.56 -14.10 -7.38
CA SER A 29 0.77 -13.85 -8.80
C SER A 29 1.82 -12.79 -9.07
N PHE A 30 2.00 -11.81 -8.15
CA PHE A 30 3.06 -10.81 -8.27
C PHE A 30 4.45 -11.45 -8.33
N VAL A 31 4.76 -12.31 -7.38
CA VAL A 31 6.09 -12.95 -7.31
C VAL A 31 6.28 -14.11 -8.30
N THR A 32 5.20 -14.71 -8.78
CA THR A 32 5.29 -15.81 -9.76
C THR A 32 5.37 -15.32 -11.20
N GLN A 33 4.82 -14.15 -11.51
CA GLN A 33 4.76 -13.63 -12.88
C GLN A 33 5.81 -12.55 -13.17
N LEU A 34 6.30 -11.84 -12.16
CA LEU A 34 7.26 -10.76 -12.31
C LEU A 34 8.67 -11.20 -11.89
N PRO A 35 9.74 -10.58 -12.43
CA PRO A 35 11.10 -10.96 -12.09
C PRO A 35 11.49 -10.50 -10.70
N ALA A 36 12.13 -11.40 -9.96
CA ALA A 36 12.76 -11.14 -8.68
C ALA A 36 14.18 -10.62 -8.84
N ASP A 37 14.62 -9.85 -7.86
CA ASP A 37 16.03 -9.61 -7.61
C ASP A 37 16.75 -10.97 -7.32
N PRO A 38 17.80 -11.32 -8.04
CA PRO A 38 18.49 -12.60 -7.83
C PRO A 38 19.26 -12.68 -6.52
N ILE A 39 19.56 -11.55 -5.88
CA ILE A 39 20.30 -11.48 -4.62
C ILE A 39 19.34 -11.75 -3.46
N LYS A 40 19.62 -12.79 -2.68
CA LYS A 40 18.77 -13.21 -1.56
C LYS A 40 19.15 -12.60 -0.22
N GLU A 41 20.38 -12.11 -0.12
CA GLU A 41 20.89 -11.47 1.08
C GLU A 41 20.19 -10.14 1.32
N ASN A 42 19.75 -9.89 2.56
CA ASN A 42 19.04 -8.68 2.93
C ASN A 42 20.02 -7.57 3.35
N TYR A 43 20.51 -6.79 2.39
CA TYR A 43 21.26 -5.56 2.60
C TYR A 43 20.81 -4.47 1.62
N CYS A 44 20.98 -3.22 1.98
CA CYS A 44 20.57 -2.08 1.16
C CYS A 44 21.42 -2.01 -0.12
N ARG A 45 20.76 -1.97 -1.28
CA ARG A 45 21.40 -1.94 -2.60
C ARG A 45 20.52 -1.30 -3.68
N GLN A 46 21.14 -0.95 -4.79
CA GLN A 46 20.42 -0.66 -6.03
C GLN A 46 20.02 -1.98 -6.70
N VAL A 47 18.78 -2.07 -7.12
CA VAL A 47 18.19 -3.24 -7.79
C VAL A 47 17.79 -2.84 -9.21
N SER A 48 18.23 -3.60 -10.20
CA SER A 48 17.87 -3.38 -11.59
C SER A 48 17.30 -4.63 -12.23
N GLY A 49 16.38 -4.46 -13.19
CA GLY A 49 15.79 -5.57 -13.91
C GLY A 49 14.85 -6.47 -13.09
N ALA A 50 14.42 -6.02 -11.93
CA ALA A 50 13.52 -6.74 -11.03
C ALA A 50 12.40 -5.84 -10.49
N CYS A 51 11.28 -6.46 -10.15
CA CYS A 51 10.12 -5.77 -9.57
C CYS A 51 10.09 -5.86 -8.04
N TYR A 52 10.80 -6.82 -7.46
CA TYR A 52 10.83 -7.06 -6.02
C TYR A 52 12.09 -7.82 -5.59
N SER A 53 12.38 -7.79 -4.29
CA SER A 53 13.36 -8.64 -3.63
C SER A 53 12.66 -9.51 -2.59
N LEU A 54 12.98 -10.81 -2.56
CA LEU A 54 12.54 -11.67 -1.46
C LEU A 54 13.25 -11.24 -0.17
N THR A 55 12.48 -11.08 0.91
CA THR A 55 13.00 -10.68 2.20
C THR A 55 12.05 -11.06 3.32
N ASN A 56 12.58 -11.55 4.43
CA ASN A 56 11.80 -11.86 5.61
C ASN A 56 11.80 -10.68 6.59
N SER A 57 10.77 -10.65 7.43
CA SER A 57 10.72 -9.72 8.57
C SER A 57 11.86 -9.98 9.55
N THR A 58 12.30 -8.94 10.24
CA THR A 58 13.19 -9.07 11.39
C THR A 58 12.34 -9.41 12.63
N PRO A 59 12.60 -10.50 13.33
CA PRO A 59 11.79 -10.90 14.49
C PRO A 59 11.64 -9.81 15.55
N CYS A 60 10.48 -9.78 16.17
CA CYS A 60 10.15 -8.95 17.32
C CYS A 60 10.45 -9.70 18.62
N SER A 61 10.92 -9.03 19.67
CA SER A 61 11.33 -9.67 20.93
C SER A 61 10.14 -10.18 21.75
N LYS A 62 9.04 -9.43 21.78
CA LYS A 62 7.84 -9.75 22.56
C LYS A 62 6.59 -9.20 21.90
N PRO A 63 6.13 -9.81 20.81
CA PRO A 63 4.96 -9.32 20.09
C PRO A 63 3.70 -9.41 20.94
N ALA A 64 2.85 -8.37 20.85
CA ALA A 64 1.56 -8.34 21.52
C ALA A 64 0.54 -7.64 20.65
N LEU A 65 -0.58 -8.30 20.32
CA LEU A 65 -1.67 -7.69 19.56
C LEU A 65 -2.30 -6.56 20.38
N LEU A 66 -2.28 -5.35 19.83
CA LEU A 66 -2.89 -4.19 20.47
C LEU A 66 -4.33 -3.97 20.01
N ILE A 67 -4.58 -4.07 18.70
CA ILE A 67 -5.90 -3.89 18.10
C ILE A 67 -5.98 -4.64 16.76
N HIS A 68 -7.18 -5.02 16.38
CA HIS A 68 -7.51 -5.57 15.05
C HIS A 68 -8.83 -5.00 14.53
N SER A 69 -9.05 -5.10 13.23
CA SER A 69 -10.31 -4.72 12.58
C SER A 69 -11.12 -5.99 12.26
N ASP A 70 -12.25 -6.16 12.94
CA ASP A 70 -13.20 -7.26 12.65
C ASP A 70 -13.75 -7.17 11.23
N GLU A 71 -13.91 -5.96 10.70
CA GLU A 71 -14.43 -5.76 9.35
C GLU A 71 -13.41 -6.19 8.29
N VAL A 72 -12.13 -5.89 8.50
CA VAL A 72 -11.06 -6.35 7.62
C VAL A 72 -10.92 -7.87 7.73
N GLY A 73 -11.05 -8.43 8.94
CA GLY A 73 -11.11 -9.88 9.11
C GLY A 73 -12.23 -10.52 8.30
N LYS A 74 -13.41 -9.90 8.27
CA LYS A 74 -14.54 -10.37 7.43
C LYS A 74 -14.24 -10.28 5.94
N LEU A 75 -13.54 -9.23 5.47
CA LEU A 75 -13.10 -9.14 4.08
C LEU A 75 -12.19 -10.31 3.68
N LEU A 76 -11.38 -10.79 4.63
CA LEU A 76 -10.47 -11.92 4.47
C LEU A 76 -11.13 -13.27 4.81
N GLU A 77 -12.42 -13.28 5.12
CA GLU A 77 -13.21 -14.45 5.52
C GLU A 77 -12.71 -15.13 6.80
N LEU A 78 -11.90 -14.45 7.62
CA LEU A 78 -11.32 -14.98 8.86
C LEU A 78 -12.36 -15.11 9.97
N SER A 79 -12.28 -16.22 10.71
CA SER A 79 -13.07 -16.42 11.94
C SER A 79 -12.65 -15.41 13.02
N PRO A 80 -13.59 -14.81 13.78
CA PRO A 80 -13.25 -13.92 14.89
C PRO A 80 -12.38 -14.56 15.97
N SER A 81 -12.36 -15.88 16.07
CA SER A 81 -11.51 -16.60 17.03
C SER A 81 -10.02 -16.49 16.71
N VAL A 82 -9.67 -16.28 15.43
CA VAL A 82 -8.30 -16.20 14.94
C VAL A 82 -7.53 -15.07 15.63
N PHE A 83 -8.17 -13.92 15.87
CA PHE A 83 -7.55 -12.76 16.50
C PHE A 83 -7.12 -12.99 17.97
N ARG A 84 -7.56 -14.07 18.59
CA ARG A 84 -7.22 -14.42 19.98
C ARG A 84 -6.10 -15.44 20.08
N THR A 85 -5.59 -15.91 18.94
CA THR A 85 -4.53 -16.92 18.90
C THR A 85 -3.15 -16.29 18.99
N GLU A 86 -2.22 -16.98 19.61
CA GLU A 86 -0.80 -16.65 19.59
C GLU A 86 -0.27 -16.64 18.15
N GLU A 87 -0.68 -17.64 17.35
CA GLU A 87 -0.31 -17.76 15.94
C GLU A 87 -0.61 -16.49 15.14
N PHE A 88 -1.79 -15.87 15.33
CA PHE A 88 -2.12 -14.59 14.69
C PHE A 88 -1.10 -13.51 15.04
N THR A 89 -0.77 -13.39 16.32
CA THR A 89 0.18 -12.38 16.79
C THR A 89 1.58 -12.62 16.23
N GLN A 90 2.04 -13.87 16.19
CA GLN A 90 3.36 -14.22 15.66
C GLN A 90 3.47 -13.95 14.15
N ILE A 91 2.44 -14.29 13.37
CA ILE A 91 2.42 -14.05 11.92
C ILE A 91 2.35 -12.56 11.61
N PHE A 92 1.44 -11.81 12.24
CA PHE A 92 1.23 -10.39 11.93
C PHE A 92 2.20 -9.44 12.66
N SER A 93 3.09 -9.96 13.49
CA SER A 93 4.32 -9.29 13.90
C SER A 93 5.48 -9.48 12.92
N GLY A 94 5.41 -10.54 12.09
CA GLY A 94 6.46 -10.96 11.17
C GLY A 94 7.43 -11.98 11.75
N ASN A 95 7.14 -12.56 12.92
CA ASN A 95 7.96 -13.61 13.55
C ASN A 95 7.81 -14.96 12.87
N GLU A 96 6.62 -15.24 12.34
CA GLU A 96 6.30 -16.50 11.67
C GLU A 96 5.64 -16.24 10.32
N THR A 97 5.61 -17.27 9.47
CA THR A 97 4.94 -17.25 8.17
C THR A 97 4.07 -18.49 8.01
N LEU A 98 2.93 -18.33 7.32
CA LEU A 98 2.10 -19.45 6.92
C LEU A 98 2.66 -20.16 5.68
N PRO A 99 2.36 -21.46 5.51
CA PRO A 99 2.59 -22.14 4.23
C PRO A 99 1.95 -21.38 3.06
N GLY A 100 2.72 -21.16 1.99
CA GLY A 100 2.28 -20.40 0.82
C GLY A 100 2.58 -18.91 0.86
N MET A 101 2.93 -18.31 2.00
CA MET A 101 3.45 -16.95 2.02
C MET A 101 4.79 -16.86 1.30
N GLN A 102 5.02 -15.77 0.58
CA GLN A 102 6.28 -15.44 -0.09
C GLN A 102 6.67 -14.00 0.25
N PRO A 103 7.26 -13.76 1.43
CA PRO A 103 7.57 -12.42 1.89
C PRO A 103 8.54 -11.70 0.94
N HIS A 104 8.16 -10.47 0.54
CA HIS A 104 8.94 -9.67 -0.38
C HIS A 104 8.71 -8.18 -0.16
N ALA A 105 9.66 -7.39 -0.65
CA ALA A 105 9.56 -5.94 -0.73
C ALA A 105 9.61 -5.52 -2.20
N THR A 106 8.75 -4.56 -2.60
CA THR A 106 8.67 -4.14 -4.01
C THR A 106 9.65 -3.03 -4.33
N CYS A 107 10.14 -3.02 -5.57
CA CYS A 107 11.08 -2.04 -6.10
C CYS A 107 10.33 -0.97 -6.88
N TYR A 108 10.43 0.28 -6.47
CA TYR A 108 9.84 1.42 -7.17
C TYR A 108 10.72 2.66 -6.99
N GLY A 109 10.52 3.65 -7.83
CA GLY A 109 11.12 4.98 -7.69
C GLY A 109 10.09 6.01 -7.28
N GLY A 110 10.41 7.27 -7.48
CA GLY A 110 9.43 8.33 -7.27
C GLY A 110 9.98 9.73 -7.38
N HIS A 111 9.06 10.66 -7.62
CA HIS A 111 9.30 12.08 -7.49
C HIS A 111 8.88 12.54 -6.11
N GLN A 112 9.84 13.00 -5.32
CA GLN A 112 9.63 13.54 -3.98
C GLN A 112 9.77 15.06 -4.01
N PHE A 113 8.76 15.77 -3.54
CA PHE A 113 8.67 17.25 -3.64
C PHE A 113 8.93 17.79 -5.05
N GLY A 114 8.52 17.02 -6.08
CA GLY A 114 8.70 17.37 -7.49
C GLY A 114 10.06 17.05 -8.10
N ASN A 115 10.97 16.43 -7.35
CA ASN A 115 12.29 16.03 -7.82
C ASN A 115 12.39 14.49 -7.91
N TRP A 116 13.02 14.01 -8.98
CA TRP A 116 13.27 12.58 -9.13
C TRP A 116 14.25 12.08 -8.06
N ALA A 117 13.82 11.15 -7.22
CA ALA A 117 14.62 10.60 -6.11
C ALA A 117 15.34 9.29 -6.47
N GLY A 118 15.14 8.77 -7.69
CA GLY A 118 15.68 7.47 -8.08
C GLY A 118 14.96 6.30 -7.43
N GLN A 119 15.66 5.20 -7.19
CA GLN A 119 15.12 4.03 -6.52
C GLN A 119 14.81 4.32 -5.06
N LEU A 120 13.60 3.98 -4.65
CA LEU A 120 13.07 4.05 -3.28
C LEU A 120 12.72 2.64 -2.80
N GLY A 121 11.54 2.12 -3.15
CA GLY A 121 11.06 0.79 -2.78
C GLY A 121 10.45 0.71 -1.38
N ASP A 122 9.97 -0.47 -1.02
CA ASP A 122 9.37 -0.78 0.28
C ASP A 122 10.44 -0.86 1.39
N GLY A 123 10.98 0.28 1.81
CA GLY A 123 12.12 0.35 2.75
C GLY A 123 11.79 -0.07 4.19
N ARG A 124 10.51 -0.20 4.54
CA ARG A 124 10.03 -0.68 5.86
C ARG A 124 8.71 -1.43 5.76
N ALA A 125 8.39 -1.91 4.58
CA ALA A 125 7.18 -2.68 4.35
C ALA A 125 7.54 -3.99 3.67
N ILE A 126 6.91 -5.08 4.12
CA ILE A 126 7.11 -6.43 3.59
C ILE A 126 5.74 -7.02 3.31
N THR A 127 5.48 -7.34 2.06
CA THR A 127 4.28 -8.06 1.65
C THR A 127 4.44 -9.53 1.97
N LEU A 128 3.55 -10.10 2.78
CA LEU A 128 3.57 -11.51 3.16
C LEU A 128 3.12 -12.43 2.02
N GLY A 129 2.18 -11.94 1.21
CA GLY A 129 1.60 -12.66 0.09
C GLY A 129 0.27 -12.06 -0.34
N GLU A 130 -0.30 -12.64 -1.38
CA GLU A 130 -1.58 -12.24 -1.96
C GLU A 130 -2.58 -13.37 -1.77
N ILE A 131 -3.63 -13.12 -0.99
CA ILE A 131 -4.72 -14.07 -0.77
C ILE A 131 -5.85 -13.86 -1.78
N VAL A 132 -6.57 -14.94 -2.08
CA VAL A 132 -7.78 -14.93 -2.90
C VAL A 132 -8.92 -15.53 -2.09
N THR A 133 -9.97 -14.73 -1.87
CA THR A 133 -11.17 -15.15 -1.14
C THR A 133 -12.04 -16.12 -1.94
N SER A 134 -13.01 -16.73 -1.29
CA SER A 134 -14.02 -17.60 -1.94
C SER A 134 -14.79 -16.86 -3.04
N GLN A 135 -14.94 -15.54 -2.92
CA GLN A 135 -15.60 -14.67 -3.90
C GLN A 135 -14.66 -14.19 -5.03
N LYS A 136 -13.42 -14.70 -5.08
CA LYS A 136 -12.39 -14.31 -6.05
C LYS A 136 -11.89 -12.87 -5.89
N ASN A 137 -12.09 -12.25 -4.74
CA ASN A 137 -11.43 -10.98 -4.41
C ASN A 137 -10.00 -11.26 -3.98
N ARG A 138 -9.08 -10.44 -4.49
CA ARG A 138 -7.65 -10.50 -4.15
C ARG A 138 -7.32 -9.45 -3.10
N TYR A 139 -6.45 -9.82 -2.16
CA TYR A 139 -5.90 -8.91 -1.15
C TYR A 139 -4.44 -9.22 -0.87
N SER A 140 -3.59 -8.20 -0.97
CA SER A 140 -2.21 -8.23 -0.49
C SER A 140 -2.18 -7.94 1.00
N LEU A 141 -1.45 -8.76 1.76
CA LEU A 141 -1.17 -8.57 3.18
C LEU A 141 0.23 -7.98 3.32
N GLN A 142 0.34 -6.76 3.81
CA GLN A 142 1.62 -6.07 3.89
C GLN A 142 1.89 -5.58 5.32
N LEU A 143 2.99 -6.05 5.91
CA LEU A 143 3.49 -5.58 7.21
C LEU A 143 4.29 -4.30 7.03
N LYS A 144 3.98 -3.26 7.79
CA LYS A 144 4.76 -2.01 7.85
C LYS A 144 5.43 -1.86 9.21
N GLY A 145 6.74 -1.73 9.19
CA GLY A 145 7.56 -1.64 10.40
C GLY A 145 8.19 -2.96 10.84
N SER A 146 8.13 -4.01 10.03
CA SER A 146 8.60 -5.35 10.38
C SER A 146 10.10 -5.60 10.13
N GLY A 147 10.88 -4.57 9.81
CA GLY A 147 12.32 -4.66 9.67
C GLY A 147 12.89 -4.16 8.36
N MET A 148 14.20 -4.28 8.21
CA MET A 148 14.95 -3.85 7.03
C MET A 148 14.60 -4.67 5.80
N THR A 149 14.68 -3.98 4.66
CA THR A 149 14.58 -4.57 3.31
C THR A 149 15.76 -4.08 2.46
N PRO A 150 15.98 -4.62 1.27
CA PRO A 150 16.99 -4.08 0.35
C PRO A 150 16.80 -2.60 -0.01
N TYR A 151 15.63 -2.04 0.27
CA TYR A 151 15.25 -0.66 -0.05
C TYR A 151 15.25 0.29 1.16
N SER A 152 15.70 -0.15 2.33
CA SER A 152 15.67 0.65 3.58
C SER A 152 16.63 1.85 3.58
N ARG A 153 17.56 1.90 2.62
CA ARG A 153 18.60 2.94 2.55
C ARG A 153 19.42 2.98 3.86
N THR A 154 19.31 4.06 4.63
CA THR A 154 19.99 4.21 5.93
C THR A 154 19.07 3.96 7.13
N ALA A 155 17.80 3.56 6.87
CA ALA A 155 16.80 3.35 7.92
C ALA A 155 16.83 1.91 8.45
N ASP A 156 16.34 1.72 9.66
CA ASP A 156 16.24 0.43 10.34
C ASP A 156 15.04 -0.45 9.92
N GLY A 157 14.17 0.07 9.05
CA GLY A 157 12.97 -0.63 8.60
C GLY A 157 11.88 -0.79 9.66
N ARG A 158 12.05 -0.23 10.85
CA ARG A 158 11.09 -0.29 11.96
C ARG A 158 10.09 0.87 11.91
N ALA A 159 8.96 0.69 12.56
CA ALA A 159 7.99 1.74 12.83
C ALA A 159 7.76 1.88 14.33
N VAL A 160 7.40 3.09 14.78
CA VAL A 160 7.07 3.37 16.17
C VAL A 160 5.56 3.36 16.39
N LEU A 161 5.14 3.07 17.61
CA LEU A 161 3.73 2.92 17.99
C LEU A 161 2.90 4.15 17.60
N ARG A 162 3.35 5.39 17.91
CA ARG A 162 2.59 6.61 17.61
C ARG A 162 2.24 6.76 16.12
N SER A 163 3.18 6.42 15.21
CA SER A 163 2.94 6.48 13.76
C SER A 163 2.06 5.34 13.28
N SER A 164 2.22 4.16 13.89
CA SER A 164 1.44 2.97 13.57
C SER A 164 -0.02 3.08 14.00
N VAL A 165 -0.28 3.66 15.18
CA VAL A 165 -1.64 4.02 15.64
C VAL A 165 -2.29 5.00 14.67
N ARG A 166 -1.56 6.04 14.24
CA ARG A 166 -2.08 7.02 13.27
C ARG A 166 -2.46 6.36 11.94
N GLU A 167 -1.62 5.46 11.43
CA GLU A 167 -1.91 4.74 10.19
C GLU A 167 -3.12 3.81 10.33
N PHE A 168 -3.17 3.01 11.40
CA PHE A 168 -4.29 2.11 11.65
C PHE A 168 -5.62 2.86 11.77
N LEU A 169 -5.68 3.85 12.67
CA LEU A 169 -6.91 4.60 12.93
C LEU A 169 -7.35 5.41 11.72
N CYS A 170 -6.41 6.07 11.02
CA CYS A 170 -6.75 6.91 9.88
C CYS A 170 -7.25 6.09 8.69
N SER A 171 -6.63 4.97 8.36
CA SER A 171 -7.08 4.12 7.25
C SER A 171 -8.50 3.61 7.47
N GLU A 172 -8.83 3.14 8.68
CA GLU A 172 -10.18 2.69 9.02
C GLU A 172 -11.19 3.87 9.06
N ALA A 173 -10.81 5.01 9.65
CA ALA A 173 -11.65 6.22 9.66
C ALA A 173 -11.96 6.69 8.23
N MET A 174 -10.97 6.75 7.34
CA MET A 174 -11.15 7.14 5.94
C MET A 174 -12.11 6.19 5.22
N HIS A 175 -12.00 4.88 5.45
CA HIS A 175 -12.95 3.91 4.92
C HIS A 175 -14.39 4.23 5.36
N HIS A 176 -14.62 4.47 6.64
CA HIS A 176 -15.95 4.80 7.17
C HIS A 176 -16.48 6.17 6.73
N LEU A 177 -15.59 7.09 6.37
CA LEU A 177 -15.95 8.36 5.73
C LEU A 177 -16.26 8.20 4.23
N GLY A 178 -16.14 6.99 3.66
CA GLY A 178 -16.36 6.71 2.25
C GLY A 178 -15.21 7.11 1.33
N VAL A 179 -14.03 7.41 1.87
CA VAL A 179 -12.83 7.76 1.12
C VAL A 179 -12.12 6.49 0.66
N PRO A 180 -11.75 6.34 -0.62
CA PRO A 180 -10.97 5.20 -1.09
C PRO A 180 -9.63 5.12 -0.36
N THR A 181 -9.36 3.99 0.27
CA THR A 181 -8.17 3.81 1.12
C THR A 181 -7.75 2.34 1.23
N THR A 182 -6.48 2.11 1.55
CA THR A 182 -6.05 0.82 2.09
C THR A 182 -6.66 0.62 3.47
N ARG A 183 -6.78 -0.65 3.89
CA ARG A 183 -7.34 -1.01 5.21
C ARG A 183 -6.22 -1.48 6.14
N ALA A 184 -6.51 -1.55 7.43
CA ALA A 184 -5.60 -2.07 8.43
C ALA A 184 -6.24 -3.26 9.16
N LEU A 185 -5.60 -4.44 9.08
CA LEU A 185 -6.07 -5.66 9.75
C LEU A 185 -5.71 -5.67 11.23
N SER A 186 -4.45 -5.35 11.52
CA SER A 186 -3.91 -5.44 12.89
C SER A 186 -2.82 -4.41 13.16
N LEU A 187 -2.67 -4.10 14.44
CA LEU A 187 -1.55 -3.36 15.00
C LEU A 187 -0.96 -4.20 16.14
N VAL A 188 0.31 -4.56 16.02
CA VAL A 188 1.05 -5.39 16.97
C VAL A 188 2.19 -4.58 17.56
N LEU A 189 2.32 -4.56 18.89
CA LEU A 189 3.54 -4.08 19.57
C LEU A 189 4.66 -5.09 19.36
N THR A 190 5.90 -4.62 19.16
CA THR A 190 7.05 -5.51 18.94
C THR A 190 7.69 -5.99 20.24
N GLY A 191 7.52 -5.24 21.34
CA GLY A 191 8.29 -5.41 22.57
C GLY A 191 9.69 -4.79 22.51
N ASP A 192 10.09 -4.26 21.35
CA ASP A 192 11.35 -3.58 21.13
C ASP A 192 11.19 -2.07 21.21
N GLU A 193 12.23 -1.38 21.60
CA GLU A 193 12.31 0.08 21.53
C GLU A 193 13.06 0.50 20.26
N VAL A 194 12.59 1.58 19.63
CA VAL A 194 13.12 2.12 18.38
C VAL A 194 13.57 3.55 18.61
N MET A 195 14.83 3.86 18.36
CA MET A 195 15.34 5.21 18.50
C MET A 195 14.82 6.11 17.36
N ARG A 196 14.23 7.26 17.71
CA ARG A 196 13.73 8.24 16.75
C ARG A 196 14.00 9.67 17.22
N ASP A 197 14.46 10.48 16.29
CA ASP A 197 14.45 11.94 16.39
C ASP A 197 13.24 12.46 15.62
N MET A 198 12.16 12.74 16.32
CA MET A 198 10.86 13.08 15.74
C MET A 198 10.88 14.39 14.96
N PHE A 199 11.69 15.34 15.42
CA PHE A 199 11.75 16.70 14.86
C PHE A 199 13.03 16.97 14.06
N TYR A 200 13.93 15.99 13.98
CA TYR A 200 15.25 16.13 13.35
C TYR A 200 16.08 17.28 13.96
N ASP A 201 15.97 17.43 15.29
CA ASP A 201 16.59 18.50 16.06
C ASP A 201 17.75 18.02 16.96
N GLY A 202 18.12 16.73 16.84
CA GLY A 202 19.17 16.08 17.59
C GLY A 202 18.71 15.47 18.92
N ASN A 203 17.42 15.54 19.23
CA ASN A 203 16.84 15.00 20.47
C ASN A 203 16.21 13.63 20.25
N ALA A 204 17.03 12.64 19.89
CA ALA A 204 16.57 11.27 19.69
C ALA A 204 16.12 10.62 20.99
N ILE A 205 14.96 9.97 20.98
CA ILE A 205 14.41 9.20 22.11
C ILE A 205 14.07 7.78 21.68
N TYR A 206 14.01 6.87 22.64
CA TYR A 206 13.48 5.53 22.42
C TYR A 206 11.96 5.55 22.51
N GLU A 207 11.32 4.98 21.49
CA GLU A 207 9.87 4.85 21.40
C GLU A 207 9.47 3.39 21.20
N PRO A 208 8.32 2.93 21.72
CA PRO A 208 7.86 1.57 21.49
C PRO A 208 7.70 1.27 20.00
N GLY A 209 8.26 0.13 19.57
CA GLY A 209 8.11 -0.37 18.22
C GLY A 209 6.74 -1.01 17.97
N ALA A 210 6.24 -0.90 16.75
CA ALA A 210 5.00 -1.53 16.34
C ALA A 210 4.99 -1.91 14.85
N VAL A 211 4.14 -2.89 14.50
CA VAL A 211 3.91 -3.36 13.13
C VAL A 211 2.42 -3.23 12.81
N VAL A 212 2.11 -2.61 11.68
CA VAL A 212 0.75 -2.57 11.12
C VAL A 212 0.65 -3.55 9.97
N CYS A 213 -0.35 -4.44 9.99
CA CYS A 213 -0.73 -5.20 8.82
C CYS A 213 -1.71 -4.39 7.98
N ARG A 214 -1.26 -3.95 6.81
CA ARG A 214 -2.09 -3.26 5.80
C ARG A 214 -2.70 -4.27 4.84
N VAL A 215 -3.91 -3.97 4.37
CA VAL A 215 -4.66 -4.81 3.43
C VAL A 215 -5.18 -3.95 2.29
N ALA A 216 -4.90 -4.35 1.07
CA ALA A 216 -5.41 -3.72 -0.15
C ALA A 216 -5.46 -4.74 -1.29
N PRO A 217 -6.26 -4.51 -2.36
CA PRO A 217 -6.18 -5.36 -3.55
C PRO A 217 -4.78 -5.38 -4.17
N SER A 218 -4.07 -4.24 -4.14
CA SER A 218 -2.69 -4.09 -4.59
C SER A 218 -2.04 -2.88 -3.91
N PHE A 219 -0.72 -2.93 -3.71
CA PHE A 219 0.11 -1.81 -3.27
C PHE A 219 0.92 -1.19 -4.40
N THR A 220 0.59 -1.48 -5.66
CA THR A 220 1.23 -0.89 -6.83
C THR A 220 1.01 0.62 -6.87
N ARG A 221 2.11 1.36 -7.11
CA ARG A 221 2.18 2.83 -7.08
C ARG A 221 2.64 3.37 -8.42
N PHE A 222 2.44 4.64 -8.67
CA PHE A 222 2.97 5.32 -9.87
C PHE A 222 4.48 5.11 -10.00
N GLY A 223 5.20 5.14 -8.87
CA GLY A 223 6.64 4.96 -8.82
C GLY A 223 7.18 3.64 -9.37
N HIS A 224 6.38 2.57 -9.43
CA HIS A 224 6.80 1.31 -10.07
C HIS A 224 7.03 1.50 -11.57
N PHE A 225 6.11 2.18 -12.25
CA PHE A 225 6.22 2.47 -13.68
C PHE A 225 7.32 3.47 -13.96
N GLN A 226 7.43 4.52 -13.15
CA GLN A 226 8.43 5.56 -13.29
C GLN A 226 9.86 5.02 -13.17
N LEU A 227 10.11 4.08 -12.23
CA LEU A 227 11.44 3.50 -12.08
C LEU A 227 11.85 2.72 -13.32
N LEU A 228 10.96 1.86 -13.84
CA LEU A 228 11.23 1.05 -15.02
C LEU A 228 11.40 1.91 -16.27
N ALA A 229 10.63 2.98 -16.40
CA ALA A 229 10.79 3.97 -17.47
C ALA A 229 12.13 4.71 -17.37
N ALA A 230 12.51 5.19 -16.17
CA ALA A 230 13.77 5.86 -15.93
C ALA A 230 15.01 4.95 -16.14
N GLN A 231 14.84 3.65 -15.96
CA GLN A 231 15.87 2.65 -16.26
C GLN A 231 15.90 2.24 -17.75
N GLU A 232 15.02 2.83 -18.59
CA GLU A 232 14.85 2.50 -20.01
C GLU A 232 14.54 0.99 -20.24
N ASN A 233 14.02 0.30 -19.22
CA ASN A 233 13.68 -1.11 -19.30
C ASN A 233 12.26 -1.31 -19.85
N HIS A 234 12.07 -0.96 -21.13
CA HIS A 234 10.76 -0.98 -21.78
C HIS A 234 10.11 -2.37 -21.83
N ALA A 235 10.94 -3.43 -21.92
CA ALA A 235 10.42 -4.80 -21.93
C ALA A 235 9.80 -5.19 -20.57
N LEU A 236 10.48 -4.84 -19.47
CA LEU A 236 9.97 -5.09 -18.12
C LEU A 236 8.82 -4.15 -17.79
N LEU A 237 8.89 -2.89 -18.21
CA LEU A 237 7.79 -1.93 -18.07
C LEU A 237 6.51 -2.45 -18.72
N LYS A 238 6.61 -2.96 -19.97
CA LYS A 238 5.47 -3.56 -20.65
C LYS A 238 4.94 -4.78 -19.90
N LYS A 239 5.82 -5.69 -19.48
CA LYS A 239 5.43 -6.89 -18.71
C LYS A 239 4.73 -6.52 -17.41
N PHE A 240 5.25 -5.54 -16.69
CA PHE A 240 4.67 -5.04 -15.45
C PHE A 240 3.30 -4.39 -15.68
N LEU A 241 3.16 -3.61 -16.75
CA LEU A 241 1.91 -2.99 -17.15
C LEU A 241 0.85 -4.03 -17.53
N ASP A 242 1.21 -5.02 -18.35
CA ASP A 242 0.31 -6.11 -18.72
C ASP A 242 -0.18 -6.89 -17.49
N TYR A 243 0.74 -7.22 -16.58
CA TYR A 243 0.40 -7.85 -15.29
C TYR A 243 -0.58 -6.98 -14.50
N THR A 244 -0.27 -5.70 -14.32
CA THR A 244 -1.11 -4.77 -13.55
C THR A 244 -2.51 -4.67 -14.11
N ILE A 245 -2.65 -4.52 -15.43
CA ILE A 245 -3.96 -4.41 -16.08
C ILE A 245 -4.78 -5.68 -15.86
N THR A 246 -4.18 -6.83 -16.09
CA THR A 246 -4.89 -8.12 -16.01
C THR A 246 -5.22 -8.54 -14.58
N THR A 247 -4.42 -8.12 -13.61
CA THR A 247 -4.54 -8.54 -12.21
C THR A 247 -5.30 -7.53 -11.36
N ASP A 248 -4.94 -6.25 -11.47
CA ASP A 248 -5.45 -5.20 -10.59
C ASP A 248 -6.68 -4.47 -11.18
N PHE A 249 -6.97 -4.68 -12.47
CA PHE A 249 -8.12 -4.09 -13.16
C PHE A 249 -8.97 -5.14 -13.90
N PRO A 250 -9.40 -6.23 -13.23
CA PRO A 250 -10.10 -7.34 -13.88
C PRO A 250 -11.46 -6.98 -14.48
N ASP A 251 -12.08 -5.89 -13.99
CA ASP A 251 -13.38 -5.40 -14.48
C ASP A 251 -13.26 -4.43 -15.67
N LEU A 252 -12.04 -4.12 -16.11
CA LEU A 252 -11.83 -3.24 -17.24
C LEU A 252 -12.27 -3.92 -18.55
N GLU A 253 -13.21 -3.31 -19.26
CA GLU A 253 -13.70 -3.81 -20.56
C GLU A 253 -12.63 -3.59 -21.65
N LEU A 254 -11.70 -4.52 -21.74
CA LEU A 254 -10.61 -4.49 -22.71
C LEU A 254 -11.12 -4.81 -24.13
N ARG A 255 -10.54 -4.19 -25.13
CA ARG A 255 -10.93 -4.34 -26.56
C ARG A 255 -10.18 -5.44 -27.29
N HIS A 256 -9.22 -6.08 -26.62
CA HIS A 256 -8.44 -7.16 -27.23
C HIS A 256 -9.26 -8.47 -27.32
N GLN A 257 -8.98 -9.28 -28.33
CA GLN A 257 -9.49 -10.65 -28.39
C GLN A 257 -8.75 -11.52 -27.36
N LYS A 258 -9.48 -12.43 -26.71
CA LYS A 258 -8.86 -13.44 -25.84
C LYS A 258 -7.71 -14.12 -26.62
N ASN A 259 -6.48 -14.06 -26.14
CA ASN A 259 -5.21 -14.60 -26.68
C ASN A 259 -4.41 -13.66 -27.60
N ALA A 260 -4.83 -12.42 -27.87
CA ALA A 260 -4.07 -11.51 -28.76
C ALA A 260 -3.07 -10.59 -28.00
N GLY A 261 -3.08 -10.62 -26.66
CA GLY A 261 -2.33 -9.66 -25.82
C GLY A 261 -2.97 -8.27 -25.78
N LEU A 262 -2.48 -7.40 -24.89
CA LEU A 262 -2.99 -6.04 -24.75
C LEU A 262 -2.51 -5.14 -25.89
N THR A 263 -3.36 -4.20 -26.28
CA THR A 263 -3.15 -3.27 -27.41
C THR A 263 -3.05 -1.82 -26.92
N ALA A 264 -2.58 -0.89 -27.76
CA ALA A 264 -2.50 0.52 -27.42
C ALA A 264 -3.84 1.12 -26.91
N PRO A 265 -5.02 0.82 -27.49
CA PRO A 265 -6.30 1.23 -26.93
C PRO A 265 -6.57 0.71 -25.52
N ASP A 266 -6.13 -0.51 -25.16
CA ASP A 266 -6.31 -1.10 -23.83
C ASP A 266 -5.48 -0.34 -22.79
N TYR A 267 -4.23 0.02 -23.10
CA TYR A 267 -3.41 0.86 -22.24
C TYR A 267 -4.02 2.25 -22.05
N GLY A 268 -4.62 2.83 -23.08
CA GLY A 268 -5.34 4.10 -22.98
C GLY A 268 -6.57 4.01 -22.07
N LEU A 269 -7.33 2.92 -22.13
CA LEU A 269 -8.46 2.67 -21.24
C LEU A 269 -8.01 2.49 -19.79
N TRP A 270 -6.94 1.73 -19.58
CA TRP A 270 -6.37 1.57 -18.25
C TRP A 270 -5.90 2.89 -17.65
N PHE A 271 -5.14 3.70 -18.41
CA PHE A 271 -4.66 4.99 -17.93
C PHE A 271 -5.82 5.94 -17.59
N LYS A 272 -6.88 5.93 -18.42
CA LYS A 272 -8.10 6.69 -18.12
C LYS A 272 -8.71 6.24 -16.78
N GLU A 273 -8.79 4.94 -16.53
CA GLU A 273 -9.33 4.41 -15.27
C GLU A 273 -8.46 4.83 -14.06
N VAL A 274 -7.12 4.83 -14.20
CA VAL A 274 -6.21 5.34 -13.17
C VAL A 274 -6.47 6.83 -12.90
N CYS A 275 -6.67 7.64 -13.94
CA CYS A 275 -7.02 9.06 -13.81
C CYS A 275 -8.36 9.24 -13.08
N ASP A 276 -9.39 8.49 -13.47
CA ASP A 276 -10.74 8.60 -12.89
C ASP A 276 -10.73 8.20 -11.40
N ARG A 277 -10.02 7.11 -11.04
CA ARG A 277 -9.86 6.67 -9.63
C ARG A 277 -9.07 7.69 -8.82
N THR A 278 -8.01 8.24 -9.37
CA THR A 278 -7.20 9.27 -8.71
C THR A 278 -8.02 10.54 -8.47
N ALA A 279 -8.78 11.00 -9.47
CA ALA A 279 -9.66 12.16 -9.33
C ALA A 279 -10.75 11.92 -8.27
N THR A 280 -11.32 10.73 -8.21
CA THR A 280 -12.29 10.34 -7.18
C THR A 280 -11.67 10.41 -5.79
N MET A 281 -10.50 9.81 -5.59
CA MET A 281 -9.79 9.83 -4.30
C MET A 281 -9.52 11.28 -3.85
N ILE A 282 -9.00 12.13 -4.74
CA ILE A 282 -8.72 13.53 -4.41
C ILE A 282 -10.00 14.30 -4.09
N SER A 283 -11.08 14.08 -4.84
CA SER A 283 -12.37 14.70 -4.56
C SER A 283 -12.89 14.34 -3.17
N GLU A 284 -12.72 13.08 -2.77
CA GLU A 284 -13.10 12.61 -1.44
C GLU A 284 -12.21 13.18 -0.34
N TRP A 285 -10.90 13.34 -0.57
CA TRP A 285 -10.04 14.05 0.37
C TRP A 285 -10.48 15.50 0.58
N MET A 286 -10.78 16.19 -0.53
CA MET A 286 -11.27 17.58 -0.46
C MET A 286 -12.61 17.65 0.27
N ARG A 287 -13.52 16.69 0.05
CA ARG A 287 -14.83 16.64 0.70
C ARG A 287 -14.73 16.54 2.21
N VAL A 288 -13.79 15.75 2.74
CA VAL A 288 -13.64 15.53 4.19
C VAL A 288 -12.61 16.48 4.84
N GLY A 289 -12.00 17.39 4.07
CA GLY A 289 -10.97 18.30 4.58
C GLY A 289 -9.64 17.62 4.91
N PHE A 290 -9.37 16.45 4.31
CA PHE A 290 -8.14 15.69 4.54
C PHE A 290 -6.98 16.25 3.72
N VAL A 291 -5.81 16.37 4.36
CA VAL A 291 -4.55 16.73 3.72
C VAL A 291 -3.55 15.61 3.92
N HIS A 292 -3.14 14.96 2.82
CA HIS A 292 -2.19 13.86 2.87
C HIS A 292 -0.79 14.30 3.33
N GLY A 293 -0.36 15.47 2.89
CA GLY A 293 0.88 16.10 3.29
C GLY A 293 2.16 15.57 2.62
N VAL A 294 2.11 14.43 1.93
CA VAL A 294 3.26 13.85 1.18
C VAL A 294 2.76 13.15 -0.08
N MET A 295 2.30 13.92 -1.06
CA MET A 295 1.79 13.39 -2.33
C MET A 295 2.91 13.18 -3.36
N ASN A 296 3.96 12.49 -2.96
CA ASN A 296 4.99 12.00 -3.86
C ASN A 296 4.40 10.91 -4.78
N THR A 297 5.01 10.65 -5.94
CA THR A 297 4.54 9.59 -6.85
C THR A 297 4.72 8.19 -6.26
N ASP A 298 5.65 8.02 -5.32
CA ASP A 298 5.82 6.81 -4.52
C ASP A 298 4.72 6.62 -3.44
N ASN A 299 3.87 7.63 -3.22
CA ASN A 299 2.72 7.59 -2.32
C ASN A 299 1.37 7.67 -3.07
N MET A 300 1.35 7.41 -4.37
CA MET A 300 0.16 7.42 -5.19
C MET A 300 -0.16 6.02 -5.70
N SER A 301 -1.28 5.46 -5.22
CA SER A 301 -1.78 4.16 -5.67
C SER A 301 -2.39 4.26 -7.07
N ILE A 302 -2.09 3.29 -7.96
CA ILE A 302 -2.76 3.17 -9.25
C ILE A 302 -4.25 2.83 -9.13
N LEU A 303 -4.67 2.29 -7.98
CA LEU A 303 -6.06 1.99 -7.69
C LEU A 303 -6.84 3.19 -7.13
N GLY A 304 -6.20 4.37 -7.00
CA GLY A 304 -6.81 5.54 -6.38
C GLY A 304 -7.13 5.31 -4.89
N LEU A 305 -6.33 4.53 -4.19
CA LEU A 305 -6.46 4.31 -2.75
C LEU A 305 -5.52 5.25 -2.00
N THR A 306 -5.99 5.83 -0.91
CA THR A 306 -5.13 6.54 0.04
C THR A 306 -4.18 5.55 0.69
N ILE A 307 -2.87 5.80 0.59
CA ILE A 307 -1.80 4.95 1.16
C ILE A 307 -0.78 5.81 1.93
N ASP A 308 0.03 5.15 2.76
CA ASP A 308 1.18 5.76 3.45
C ASP A 308 0.84 7.00 4.29
N TYR A 309 0.01 6.79 5.29
CA TYR A 309 -0.41 7.78 6.27
C TYR A 309 0.78 8.28 7.11
N GLY A 310 1.48 9.30 6.58
CA GLY A 310 2.60 9.97 7.23
C GLY A 310 2.16 11.21 8.03
N PRO A 311 2.63 12.41 7.66
CA PRO A 311 2.27 13.67 8.33
C PRO A 311 0.92 14.22 7.84
N TYR A 312 -0.10 13.36 7.74
CA TYR A 312 -1.44 13.77 7.33
C TYR A 312 -2.16 14.54 8.45
N GLY A 313 -3.25 15.23 8.07
CA GLY A 313 -4.18 15.83 9.02
C GLY A 313 -5.47 16.27 8.35
N TRP A 314 -6.40 16.81 9.16
CA TRP A 314 -7.64 17.41 8.69
C TRP A 314 -7.67 18.89 9.00
N LEU A 315 -8.32 19.67 8.15
CA LEU A 315 -8.59 21.08 8.41
C LEU A 315 -9.50 21.21 9.66
N GLU A 316 -9.09 22.02 10.63
CA GLU A 316 -9.98 22.45 11.72
C GLU A 316 -10.82 23.65 11.27
N ASN A 317 -10.13 24.69 10.77
CA ASN A 317 -10.75 25.80 10.07
C ASN A 317 -10.40 25.72 8.58
N TYR A 318 -11.25 26.26 7.73
CA TYR A 318 -10.97 26.31 6.30
C TYR A 318 -9.77 27.20 6.01
N ASP A 319 -8.64 26.58 5.72
CA ASP A 319 -7.41 27.23 5.27
C ASP A 319 -6.85 26.50 4.05
N PRO A 320 -7.03 27.05 2.84
CA PRO A 320 -6.53 26.45 1.61
C PRO A 320 -5.00 26.31 1.59
N ASN A 321 -4.26 27.10 2.37
CA ASN A 321 -2.81 27.09 2.45
C ASN A 321 -2.23 26.21 3.55
N TRP A 322 -3.09 25.50 4.29
CA TRP A 322 -2.62 24.66 5.37
C TRP A 322 -1.96 23.37 4.86
N THR A 323 -0.83 23.00 5.48
CA THR A 323 -0.15 21.71 5.30
C THR A 323 0.23 21.14 6.66
N PRO A 324 -0.03 19.84 6.91
CA PRO A 324 0.37 19.17 8.15
C PRO A 324 1.84 18.80 8.18
N ASN A 325 2.53 18.87 7.04
CA ASN A 325 3.91 18.43 6.89
C ASN A 325 4.88 19.59 7.17
N THR A 326 5.60 19.49 8.31
CA THR A 326 6.59 20.51 8.70
C THR A 326 7.74 20.62 7.70
N THR A 327 8.14 19.53 7.02
CA THR A 327 9.14 19.53 5.96
C THR A 327 8.67 20.31 4.73
N ASP A 328 7.36 20.39 4.50
CA ASP A 328 6.73 21.15 3.40
C ASP A 328 6.34 22.58 3.80
N ALA A 329 6.61 23.00 5.03
CA ALA A 329 6.13 24.28 5.56
C ALA A 329 6.61 25.49 4.75
N GLY A 330 7.81 25.43 4.18
CA GLY A 330 8.37 26.52 3.36
C GLY A 330 7.79 26.57 1.96
N GLY A 331 7.67 25.42 1.29
CA GLY A 331 7.22 25.32 -0.10
C GLY A 331 5.70 25.15 -0.24
N LYS A 332 5.07 24.55 0.78
CA LYS A 332 3.63 24.24 0.83
C LYS A 332 3.13 23.56 -0.45
N ARG A 333 3.97 22.69 -1.03
CA ARG A 333 3.65 21.96 -2.26
C ARG A 333 2.42 21.09 -2.07
N TYR A 334 2.27 20.46 -0.87
CA TYR A 334 1.22 19.51 -0.54
C TYR A 334 0.14 20.11 0.36
N ARG A 335 -0.05 21.46 0.33
CA ARG A 335 -1.15 22.11 1.05
C ARG A 335 -2.51 21.69 0.49
N TYR A 336 -3.55 21.93 1.27
CA TYR A 336 -4.92 21.48 0.97
C TYR A 336 -5.37 21.81 -0.46
N GLU A 337 -5.33 23.07 -0.89
CA GLU A 337 -5.83 23.48 -2.21
C GLU A 337 -4.99 22.94 -3.39
N GLN A 338 -3.72 22.58 -3.15
CA GLN A 338 -2.83 22.09 -4.21
C GLN A 338 -2.96 20.59 -4.48
N GLN A 339 -3.71 19.84 -3.69
CA GLN A 339 -3.79 18.38 -3.81
C GLN A 339 -4.23 17.94 -5.21
N SER A 340 -5.22 18.63 -5.82
CA SER A 340 -5.66 18.32 -7.18
C SER A 340 -4.59 18.61 -8.24
N GLN A 341 -3.88 19.73 -8.11
CA GLN A 341 -2.80 20.10 -9.04
C GLN A 341 -1.62 19.14 -8.94
N VAL A 342 -1.25 18.74 -7.72
CA VAL A 342 -0.18 17.76 -7.50
C VAL A 342 -0.57 16.38 -8.04
N ALA A 343 -1.81 15.94 -7.84
CA ALA A 343 -2.29 14.68 -8.41
C ALA A 343 -2.23 14.69 -9.95
N LEU A 344 -2.66 15.80 -10.59
CA LEU A 344 -2.55 15.98 -12.04
C LEU A 344 -1.08 15.93 -12.48
N TRP A 345 -0.20 16.65 -11.77
CA TRP A 345 1.24 16.63 -12.05
C TRP A 345 1.81 15.21 -11.96
N ASN A 346 1.44 14.46 -10.91
CA ASN A 346 1.89 13.07 -10.72
C ASN A 346 1.42 12.13 -11.85
N LEU A 347 0.22 12.34 -12.40
CA LEU A 347 -0.30 11.56 -13.53
C LEU A 347 0.43 11.84 -14.85
N VAL A 348 1.05 13.01 -14.98
CA VAL A 348 1.80 13.40 -16.19
C VAL A 348 3.24 12.87 -16.17
N GLN A 349 3.79 12.57 -15.01
CA GLN A 349 5.15 12.04 -14.87
C GLN A 349 5.24 10.56 -15.25
#